data_1b4a278714fc0515b79a9d374d357d34
#
_entry.id   1b4a278714fc0515b79a9d374d357d34
#
_cell.length_a   1.000
_cell.length_b   1.000
_cell.length_c   1.000
_cell.angle_alpha   90.00
_cell.angle_beta   90.00
_cell.angle_gamma   90.00
#
_symmetry.space_group_name_H-M   'P 1'
#
loop_
_entity.id
_entity.type
_entity.pdbx_description
1 polymer ?
#
loop_
_entity_poly.entity_id
_entity_poly.type
_entity_poly.pdbx_seq_one_letter_code
_entity_poly.pdbx_strand_id
1 'polypeptide(L)'
;MNTIKVYQTPLPRAVALDCAFVGDRKNTLVKAHSTLNRRTLFAGGVALGTVGMLAACSGKNGGSGSTQAAATAGANIADLVKINKQDVSALKSGGKLRLAVTSLGPNFNPLHTQGAVGDNARAISSYNSLLTSGLWQQDYEGKTSPNPDFCTEFTSAMENGKQVLHITLNEKAKFNDGTPLDIEALRATHKVLSDNKTYQIQSTGLYPNIESIEEDGSATRVKVTMSKPSYPIASLFSYVVHPKMTDTDFFANGLVDKPNSDYAAGPFKVAEGGWNSTEKTLTVTRNDKWWGEKPVLESITFRLLDTPAQRSAFANGELDAVNANVVSVYKELENVKNAEFRQGQRLFAGGVVMNPVKVDTPLRRAIMVGLDRKALSDTRFKGLPFNESLPGSRIHMPFSEYYADSMPQAADRKAAAAKILEEAGYAKSGDFYEKDGKRAKVVVNNFSEDNTIKSLARFLSQQLRDLGIESDVDQQPVSNLGKVMSAKEHELSFIGYSVNSDDGTEGTKQFYSREDNDGAGSEEIDAMIEELFSIEDAKERNLKCNEIEKKHMEEFATSSVFYNGPQIVCCQKNLANYGAFLFDDPQYNPSAWSRIGFTN
;
A
#
# COMPACT_ATOMS: atom_id res chain seq x y z
N MET A 1 0.71 43.91 19.31
CA MET A 1 1.59 42.89 18.67
C MET A 1 0.86 41.57 18.81
N ASN A 2 0.07 41.20 17.80
CA ASN A 2 -0.68 39.96 17.76
C ASN A 2 0.16 38.91 17.01
N THR A 3 0.62 37.92 17.76
CA THR A 3 1.34 36.78 17.19
C THR A 3 0.31 35.82 16.57
N ILE A 4 0.25 35.76 15.26
CA ILE A 4 -0.55 34.79 14.53
C ILE A 4 0.19 33.44 14.65
N LYS A 5 -0.41 32.51 15.42
CA LYS A 5 0.00 31.10 15.38
C LYS A 5 -0.47 30.50 14.05
N VAL A 6 0.46 30.23 13.15
CA VAL A 6 0.21 29.45 11.95
C VAL A 6 0.18 27.99 12.39
N TYR A 7 -1.00 27.40 12.42
CA TYR A 7 -1.16 25.93 12.52
C TYR A 7 -0.78 25.34 11.16
N GLN A 8 0.35 24.66 11.10
CA GLN A 8 0.68 23.79 9.95
C GLN A 8 -0.16 22.53 10.06
N THR A 9 -1.16 22.40 9.19
CA THR A 9 -1.93 21.17 9.00
C THR A 9 -1.05 20.10 8.38
N PRO A 10 -1.11 18.84 8.84
CA PRO A 10 -0.42 17.72 8.20
C PRO A 10 -0.99 17.49 6.79
N LEU A 11 -0.10 17.23 5.84
CA LEU A 11 -0.42 17.00 4.43
C LEU A 11 -1.07 15.62 4.22
N PRO A 12 -2.01 15.48 3.27
CA PRO A 12 -2.70 14.21 3.03
C PRO A 12 -1.79 13.11 2.47
N ARG A 13 -2.10 11.90 2.84
CA ARG A 13 -1.35 10.65 2.65
C ARG A 13 -1.49 10.04 1.27
N ALA A 14 -0.63 9.06 0.97
CA ALA A 14 -0.57 8.38 -0.33
C ALA A 14 -1.91 7.87 -0.81
N VAL A 15 -2.35 8.43 -1.91
CA VAL A 15 -3.56 8.04 -2.61
C VAL A 15 -3.12 7.22 -3.82
N ALA A 16 -3.41 5.92 -3.81
CA ALA A 16 -3.28 5.11 -5.01
C ALA A 16 -4.57 5.24 -5.82
N LEU A 17 -4.51 5.92 -6.94
CA LEU A 17 -5.58 5.87 -7.93
C LEU A 17 -5.49 4.55 -8.68
N ASP A 18 -6.61 3.87 -8.73
CA ASP A 18 -6.79 2.71 -9.60
C ASP A 18 -7.02 3.19 -11.05
N CYS A 19 -6.12 4.06 -11.53
CA CYS A 19 -6.22 4.72 -12.82
C CYS A 19 -5.06 4.33 -13.71
N ALA A 20 -5.38 3.80 -14.88
CA ALA A 20 -4.44 3.74 -15.98
C ALA A 20 -4.16 5.16 -16.47
N PHE A 21 -2.90 5.60 -16.42
CA PHE A 21 -2.47 6.88 -16.96
C PHE A 21 -2.62 6.88 -18.48
N VAL A 22 -3.38 7.81 -19.01
CA VAL A 22 -3.32 8.21 -20.42
C VAL A 22 -2.76 9.62 -20.45
N GLY A 23 -1.49 9.74 -20.84
CA GLY A 23 -0.83 11.04 -20.95
C GLY A 23 -0.95 11.61 -22.36
N ASP A 24 -1.40 12.84 -22.49
CA ASP A 24 -1.21 13.62 -23.70
C ASP A 24 -0.10 14.67 -23.46
N ARG A 25 0.76 14.81 -24.48
CA ARG A 25 1.94 15.68 -24.44
C ARG A 25 1.54 17.14 -24.61
N LYS A 26 1.90 17.99 -23.65
CA LYS A 26 2.49 19.32 -23.96
C LYS A 26 3.22 19.88 -22.75
N ASN A 27 4.47 20.28 -22.96
CA ASN A 27 5.38 20.93 -22.03
C ASN A 27 4.75 22.17 -21.37
N THR A 28 4.75 22.18 -20.05
CA THR A 28 4.91 23.45 -19.31
C THR A 28 5.50 23.10 -17.93
N LEU A 29 6.72 23.58 -17.69
CA LEU A 29 7.41 23.52 -16.41
C LEU A 29 6.63 24.36 -15.39
N VAL A 30 5.87 23.73 -14.53
CA VAL A 30 5.36 24.33 -13.29
C VAL A 30 5.92 23.54 -12.14
N LYS A 31 6.69 24.21 -11.28
CA LYS A 31 7.13 23.67 -9.98
C LYS A 31 5.90 23.38 -9.13
N ALA A 32 5.44 22.13 -9.13
CA ALA A 32 4.44 21.66 -8.21
C ALA A 32 5.16 20.84 -7.12
N HIS A 33 5.20 21.38 -5.92
CA HIS A 33 5.53 20.60 -4.73
C HIS A 33 4.33 19.68 -4.44
N SER A 34 4.39 18.44 -4.90
CA SER A 34 3.43 17.42 -4.51
C SER A 34 4.09 16.48 -3.49
N THR A 35 3.69 16.61 -2.25
CA THR A 35 4.05 15.68 -1.19
C THR A 35 3.04 14.54 -1.18
N LEU A 36 3.44 13.35 -1.61
CA LEU A 36 2.67 12.12 -1.52
C LEU A 36 3.30 11.21 -0.46
N ASN A 37 2.54 10.87 0.55
CA ASN A 37 2.97 10.06 1.68
C ASN A 37 2.78 8.56 1.45
N ARG A 38 3.80 7.75 1.69
CA ARG A 38 3.70 6.30 1.87
C ARG A 38 4.02 5.93 3.31
N ARG A 39 3.13 5.20 3.94
CA ARG A 39 3.45 4.41 5.13
C ARG A 39 3.38 2.94 4.77
N THR A 40 4.45 2.23 5.06
CA THR A 40 4.55 0.78 4.98
C THR A 40 4.35 0.21 6.37
N LEU A 41 3.62 -0.84 6.49
CA LEU A 41 3.19 -1.42 7.75
C LEU A 41 3.54 -2.88 7.84
N PHE A 42 3.93 -3.30 9.00
CA PHE A 42 4.33 -4.66 9.31
C PHE A 42 3.68 -5.17 10.58
N ALA A 43 3.36 -6.41 10.60
CA ALA A 43 3.01 -7.09 11.81
C ALA A 43 3.11 -8.58 11.72
N GLY A 44 3.21 -9.23 12.77
CA GLY A 44 3.30 -10.67 12.83
C GLY A 44 2.34 -11.32 13.80
N GLY A 45 1.95 -12.44 13.55
CA GLY A 45 2.12 -13.65 14.27
C GLY A 45 0.96 -14.43 14.83
N VAL A 46 0.89 -15.62 14.43
CA VAL A 46 0.60 -16.95 15.03
C VAL A 46 -0.58 -17.10 16.02
N ALA A 47 -1.58 -17.90 15.78
CA ALA A 47 -1.73 -19.33 15.85
C ALA A 47 -3.19 -19.84 15.87
N LEU A 48 -3.41 -20.97 15.16
CA LEU A 48 -4.26 -22.16 15.40
C LEU A 48 -5.68 -22.04 15.99
N GLY A 49 -6.65 -22.55 15.20
CA GLY A 49 -7.92 -23.01 15.76
C GLY A 49 -9.01 -23.40 14.75
N THR A 50 -8.94 -24.60 14.26
CA THR A 50 -9.99 -25.60 13.91
C THR A 50 -11.34 -25.23 13.30
N VAL A 51 -11.50 -25.72 12.05
CA VAL A 51 -12.55 -26.59 11.46
C VAL A 51 -14.02 -26.14 11.49
N GLY A 52 -14.54 -25.96 10.27
CA GLY A 52 -15.96 -26.06 9.96
C GLY A 52 -16.17 -26.30 8.46
N MET A 53 -16.21 -27.58 8.03
CA MET A 53 -16.59 -27.96 6.67
C MET A 53 -18.08 -27.69 6.43
N LEU A 54 -18.41 -27.06 5.29
CA LEU A 54 -19.68 -27.29 4.60
C LEU A 54 -19.43 -27.48 3.10
N ALA A 55 -19.70 -28.68 2.66
CA ALA A 55 -19.68 -29.11 1.29
C ALA A 55 -20.83 -28.48 0.50
N ALA A 56 -20.56 -27.99 -0.69
CA ALA A 56 -21.58 -27.69 -1.69
C ALA A 56 -21.24 -28.37 -3.01
N CYS A 57 -22.21 -29.08 -3.53
CA CYS A 57 -22.18 -30.05 -4.59
C CYS A 57 -21.81 -29.49 -5.98
N SER A 58 -21.19 -30.37 -6.73
CA SER A 58 -20.83 -30.26 -8.15
C SER A 58 -22.04 -30.20 -9.10
N GLY A 59 -21.98 -29.28 -10.07
CA GLY A 59 -22.70 -29.37 -11.32
C GLY A 59 -21.69 -29.20 -12.47
N LYS A 60 -21.46 -30.28 -13.22
CA LYS A 60 -20.66 -30.27 -14.45
C LYS A 60 -21.37 -29.49 -15.55
N ASN A 61 -20.72 -28.52 -16.15
CA ASN A 61 -20.79 -28.27 -17.60
C ASN A 61 -19.52 -27.52 -18.05
N GLY A 62 -18.95 -28.01 -19.14
CA GLY A 62 -17.64 -27.60 -19.61
C GLY A 62 -17.62 -26.23 -20.28
N GLY A 63 -16.57 -25.50 -19.96
CA GLY A 63 -16.10 -24.28 -20.59
C GLY A 63 -14.79 -23.94 -19.92
N SER A 64 -13.67 -24.02 -20.67
CA SER A 64 -12.32 -23.70 -20.20
C SER A 64 -12.19 -22.22 -19.88
N GLY A 65 -12.64 -21.82 -18.71
CA GLY A 65 -12.30 -20.59 -18.04
C GLY A 65 -12.02 -20.97 -16.60
N SER A 66 -10.77 -20.91 -16.16
CA SER A 66 -10.43 -21.09 -14.74
C SER A 66 -11.11 -19.99 -13.94
N THR A 67 -12.28 -20.25 -13.39
CA THR A 67 -12.88 -19.41 -12.35
C THR A 67 -11.97 -19.48 -11.14
N GLN A 68 -11.24 -18.42 -10.91
CA GLN A 68 -10.42 -18.27 -9.72
C GLN A 68 -11.33 -18.23 -8.49
N ALA A 69 -10.93 -18.89 -7.42
CA ALA A 69 -11.59 -18.78 -6.13
C ALA A 69 -11.58 -17.31 -5.69
N ALA A 70 -12.74 -16.76 -5.35
CA ALA A 70 -12.82 -15.43 -4.78
C ALA A 70 -12.10 -15.44 -3.41
N ALA A 71 -11.41 -14.34 -3.09
CA ALA A 71 -10.88 -14.14 -1.74
C ALA A 71 -12.06 -13.96 -0.78
N THR A 72 -12.41 -15.03 -0.11
CA THR A 72 -13.47 -15.07 0.91
C THR A 72 -12.85 -15.47 2.23
N ALA A 73 -13.54 -15.21 3.34
CA ALA A 73 -13.17 -15.76 4.62
C ALA A 73 -12.97 -17.27 4.50
N GLY A 74 -11.78 -17.77 4.86
CA GLY A 74 -11.40 -19.18 4.72
C GLY A 74 -10.90 -19.60 3.34
N ALA A 75 -10.62 -18.67 2.42
CA ALA A 75 -9.90 -18.98 1.18
C ALA A 75 -8.49 -19.50 1.51
N ASN A 76 -8.03 -20.51 0.75
CA ASN A 76 -6.63 -20.92 0.86
C ASN A 76 -5.75 -19.81 0.26
N ILE A 77 -5.00 -19.12 1.11
CA ILE A 77 -4.17 -17.96 0.74
C ILE A 77 -3.17 -18.33 -0.37
N ALA A 78 -2.62 -19.56 -0.36
CA ALA A 78 -1.70 -20.03 -1.38
C ALA A 78 -2.32 -20.03 -2.80
N ASP A 79 -3.65 -20.15 -2.92
CA ASP A 79 -4.34 -20.09 -4.21
C ASP A 79 -4.46 -18.66 -4.76
N LEU A 80 -4.25 -17.67 -3.91
CA LEU A 80 -4.29 -16.24 -4.27
C LEU A 80 -2.95 -15.72 -4.79
N VAL A 81 -1.87 -16.52 -4.66
CA VAL A 81 -0.52 -16.21 -5.19
C VAL A 81 -0.33 -16.91 -6.53
N LYS A 82 0.05 -16.18 -7.57
CA LYS A 82 0.29 -16.72 -8.92
C LYS A 82 1.59 -16.16 -9.50
N ILE A 83 2.69 -16.87 -9.24
CA ILE A 83 4.05 -16.41 -9.59
C ILE A 83 4.84 -17.39 -10.48
N ASN A 84 4.22 -18.50 -10.96
CA ASN A 84 4.95 -19.60 -11.60
C ASN A 84 6.11 -20.08 -10.74
N LYS A 85 5.78 -20.58 -9.53
CA LYS A 85 6.76 -21.01 -8.53
C LYS A 85 7.62 -22.15 -9.03
N GLN A 86 8.94 -21.96 -9.01
CA GLN A 86 9.95 -22.93 -9.42
C GLN A 86 11.08 -22.96 -8.39
N ASP A 87 11.72 -24.12 -8.26
CA ASP A 87 12.96 -24.21 -7.50
C ASP A 87 14.07 -23.41 -8.20
N VAL A 88 14.86 -22.68 -7.42
CA VAL A 88 15.97 -21.86 -7.95
C VAL A 88 16.94 -22.70 -8.78
N SER A 89 17.19 -23.94 -8.36
CA SER A 89 18.07 -24.89 -9.07
C SER A 89 17.57 -25.30 -10.47
N ALA A 90 16.27 -25.15 -10.74
CA ALA A 90 15.65 -25.43 -12.03
C ALA A 90 15.70 -24.24 -12.99
N LEU A 91 16.12 -23.06 -12.51
CA LEU A 91 16.16 -21.86 -13.30
C LEU A 91 17.49 -21.71 -14.07
N LYS A 92 17.38 -21.10 -15.24
CA LYS A 92 18.56 -20.75 -16.04
C LYS A 92 19.38 -19.68 -15.31
N SER A 93 20.64 -19.98 -15.01
CA SER A 93 21.54 -18.99 -14.44
C SER A 93 21.80 -17.85 -15.41
N GLY A 94 21.64 -16.61 -14.95
CA GLY A 94 21.77 -15.42 -15.78
C GLY A 94 20.43 -14.93 -16.32
N GLY A 95 20.48 -14.14 -17.39
CA GLY A 95 19.29 -13.52 -17.97
C GLY A 95 19.04 -12.11 -17.41
N LYS A 96 18.24 -11.36 -18.15
CA LYS A 96 17.93 -9.96 -17.89
C LYS A 96 16.43 -9.80 -17.72
N LEU A 97 15.98 -9.27 -16.59
CA LEU A 97 14.58 -8.97 -16.33
C LEU A 97 14.31 -7.50 -16.67
N ARG A 98 13.27 -7.25 -17.47
CA ARG A 98 12.90 -5.91 -17.91
C ARG A 98 11.49 -5.59 -17.42
N LEU A 99 11.39 -4.59 -16.55
CA LEU A 99 10.15 -4.19 -15.91
C LEU A 99 9.83 -2.71 -16.19
N ALA A 100 8.57 -2.39 -16.25
CA ALA A 100 8.13 -1.00 -16.23
C ALA A 100 7.71 -0.58 -14.82
N VAL A 101 7.91 0.70 -14.52
CA VAL A 101 7.46 1.36 -13.30
C VAL A 101 6.74 2.66 -13.68
N THR A 102 5.81 3.10 -12.84
CA THR A 102 5.03 4.34 -13.04
C THR A 102 5.71 5.57 -12.44
N SER A 103 6.73 5.37 -11.61
CA SER A 103 7.60 6.42 -11.08
C SER A 103 9.02 5.91 -10.87
N LEU A 104 10.01 6.76 -11.16
CA LEU A 104 11.43 6.44 -11.01
C LEU A 104 12.22 7.73 -10.84
N GLY A 105 12.92 7.88 -9.72
CA GLY A 105 13.64 9.09 -9.37
C GLY A 105 12.74 10.35 -9.31
N PRO A 106 13.30 11.55 -9.31
CA PRO A 106 14.75 11.80 -9.26
C PRO A 106 15.39 11.49 -7.89
N ASN A 107 14.63 11.52 -6.76
CA ASN A 107 15.18 11.20 -5.45
C ASN A 107 15.05 9.70 -5.16
N PHE A 108 16.17 9.01 -4.98
CA PHE A 108 16.26 7.59 -4.66
C PHE A 108 16.30 7.30 -3.14
N ASN A 109 15.99 8.30 -2.31
CA ASN A 109 15.76 8.11 -0.89
C ASN A 109 14.24 7.92 -0.62
N PRO A 110 13.72 6.69 -0.42
CA PRO A 110 12.29 6.47 -0.23
C PRO A 110 11.77 6.94 1.13
N LEU A 111 12.66 7.30 2.06
CA LEU A 111 12.28 7.85 3.37
C LEU A 111 11.99 9.35 3.29
N HIS A 112 12.65 10.06 2.38
CA HIS A 112 12.41 11.48 2.15
C HIS A 112 11.09 11.68 1.37
N THR A 113 10.29 12.69 1.73
CA THR A 113 8.99 12.97 1.11
C THR A 113 9.02 13.10 -0.41
N GLN A 114 10.13 13.56 -0.99
CA GLN A 114 10.31 13.65 -2.44
C GLN A 114 10.63 12.31 -3.12
N GLY A 115 11.21 11.35 -2.39
CA GLY A 115 11.58 10.02 -2.91
C GLY A 115 10.51 8.95 -2.66
N ALA A 116 9.59 9.23 -1.76
CA ALA A 116 8.51 8.31 -1.37
C ALA A 116 7.34 8.35 -2.36
N VAL A 117 7.59 8.10 -3.64
CA VAL A 117 6.60 8.24 -4.71
C VAL A 117 6.46 6.96 -5.53
N GLY A 118 5.22 6.55 -5.75
CA GLY A 118 4.85 5.48 -6.68
C GLY A 118 5.69 4.20 -6.57
N ASP A 119 6.12 3.66 -7.72
CA ASP A 119 6.92 2.43 -7.83
C ASP A 119 8.43 2.65 -7.60
N ASN A 120 8.86 3.85 -7.20
CA ASN A 120 10.28 4.14 -6.96
C ASN A 120 10.89 3.15 -5.93
N ALA A 121 10.14 2.83 -4.87
CA ALA A 121 10.55 1.88 -3.85
C ALA A 121 10.77 0.46 -4.41
N ARG A 122 9.99 0.04 -5.42
CA ARG A 122 10.19 -1.27 -6.09
C ARG A 122 11.56 -1.37 -6.75
N ALA A 123 11.99 -0.32 -7.45
CA ALA A 123 13.31 -0.30 -8.06
C ALA A 123 14.43 -0.25 -7.00
N ILE A 124 14.22 0.53 -5.92
CA ILE A 124 15.18 0.65 -4.81
C ILE A 124 15.33 -0.68 -4.07
N SER A 125 14.24 -1.43 -3.84
CA SER A 125 14.28 -2.69 -3.09
C SER A 125 15.21 -3.73 -3.70
N SER A 126 15.45 -3.68 -5.01
CA SER A 126 16.35 -4.61 -5.70
C SER A 126 17.82 -4.43 -5.31
N TYR A 127 18.26 -3.23 -4.94
CA TYR A 127 19.65 -2.94 -4.59
C TYR A 127 19.85 -2.39 -3.16
N ASN A 128 18.79 -1.97 -2.51
CA ASN A 128 18.85 -1.49 -1.12
C ASN A 128 17.69 -2.03 -0.29
N SER A 129 17.83 -3.26 0.15
CA SER A 129 16.84 -3.96 0.96
C SER A 129 16.55 -3.25 2.29
N LEU A 130 17.57 -2.63 2.89
CA LEU A 130 17.45 -1.96 4.19
C LEU A 130 16.57 -0.71 4.15
N LEU A 131 16.45 -0.03 3.02
CA LEU A 131 15.55 1.12 2.85
C LEU A 131 14.12 0.73 2.45
N THR A 132 13.82 -0.56 2.36
CA THR A 132 12.48 -1.01 1.91
C THR A 132 11.83 -2.06 2.81
N SER A 133 12.62 -2.88 3.51
CA SER A 133 12.12 -3.86 4.48
C SER A 133 12.89 -3.91 5.79
N GLY A 134 14.07 -3.24 5.87
CA GLY A 134 14.88 -3.18 7.07
C GLY A 134 15.30 -4.56 7.59
N LEU A 135 15.07 -4.79 8.89
CA LEU A 135 15.42 -6.05 9.56
C LEU A 135 14.36 -7.15 9.41
N TRP A 136 13.29 -6.92 8.67
CA TRP A 136 12.13 -7.81 8.59
C TRP A 136 11.94 -8.41 7.21
N GLN A 137 11.22 -9.53 7.18
CA GLN A 137 10.68 -10.14 5.96
C GLN A 137 9.24 -10.61 6.23
N GLN A 138 8.45 -10.72 5.16
CA GLN A 138 7.11 -11.28 5.21
C GLN A 138 7.00 -12.50 4.30
N ASP A 139 6.23 -13.50 4.72
CA ASP A 139 5.79 -14.53 3.81
C ASP A 139 4.49 -14.11 3.07
N TYR A 140 4.02 -14.96 2.16
CA TYR A 140 2.82 -14.66 1.38
C TYR A 140 1.54 -14.57 2.23
N GLU A 141 1.54 -15.10 3.44
CA GLU A 141 0.42 -15.01 4.39
C GLU A 141 0.43 -13.70 5.20
N GLY A 142 1.48 -12.89 5.06
CA GLY A 142 1.67 -11.64 5.81
C GLY A 142 2.35 -11.85 7.17
N LYS A 143 2.81 -13.06 7.46
CA LYS A 143 3.54 -13.35 8.70
C LYS A 143 4.93 -12.74 8.64
N THR A 144 5.17 -11.81 9.54
CA THR A 144 6.45 -11.11 9.66
C THR A 144 7.41 -11.88 10.56
N SER A 145 8.67 -11.93 10.15
CA SER A 145 9.78 -12.51 10.91
C SER A 145 11.06 -11.70 10.68
N PRO A 146 12.08 -11.82 11.55
CA PRO A 146 13.39 -11.26 11.26
C PRO A 146 13.93 -11.77 9.92
N ASN A 147 14.53 -10.88 9.13
CA ASN A 147 15.21 -11.25 7.89
C ASN A 147 16.61 -11.77 8.21
N PRO A 148 16.89 -13.07 8.06
CA PRO A 148 18.16 -13.67 8.49
C PRO A 148 19.38 -13.13 7.74
N ASP A 149 19.20 -12.49 6.60
CA ASP A 149 20.28 -11.81 5.90
C ASP A 149 20.80 -10.62 6.71
N PHE A 150 19.97 -9.96 7.54
CA PHE A 150 20.32 -8.77 8.32
C PHE A 150 20.18 -8.97 9.82
N CYS A 151 19.20 -9.75 10.27
CA CYS A 151 18.85 -9.91 11.67
C CYS A 151 18.49 -11.38 11.93
N THR A 152 19.23 -12.02 12.82
CA THR A 152 19.00 -13.43 13.14
C THR A 152 17.99 -13.62 14.27
N GLU A 153 17.82 -12.59 15.12
CA GLU A 153 16.87 -12.61 16.22
C GLU A 153 16.39 -11.19 16.54
N PHE A 154 15.08 -11.05 16.77
CA PHE A 154 14.44 -9.82 17.22
C PHE A 154 13.31 -10.19 18.17
N THR A 155 13.49 -9.96 19.47
CA THR A 155 12.52 -10.31 20.50
C THR A 155 12.16 -9.09 21.34
N SER A 156 11.04 -9.18 22.06
CA SER A 156 10.56 -8.16 22.99
C SER A 156 10.22 -8.81 24.32
N ALA A 157 10.62 -8.18 25.41
CA ALA A 157 10.29 -8.62 26.77
C ALA A 157 10.06 -7.43 27.69
N MET A 158 9.28 -7.63 28.75
CA MET A 158 9.16 -6.66 29.83
C MET A 158 10.27 -6.89 30.86
N GLU A 159 11.18 -5.94 31.02
CA GLU A 159 12.29 -5.96 31.97
C GLU A 159 12.22 -4.76 32.90
N ASN A 160 12.15 -5.01 34.21
CA ASN A 160 12.09 -3.94 35.22
C ASN A 160 11.00 -2.89 34.95
N GLY A 161 9.86 -3.31 34.38
CA GLY A 161 8.73 -2.45 34.08
C GLY A 161 8.83 -1.66 32.78
N LYS A 162 9.87 -1.89 31.97
CA LYS A 162 10.03 -1.30 30.62
C LYS A 162 10.03 -2.39 29.56
N GLN A 163 9.52 -2.08 28.40
CA GLN A 163 9.68 -2.94 27.22
C GLN A 163 11.12 -2.83 26.71
N VAL A 164 11.75 -3.99 26.53
CA VAL A 164 13.11 -4.09 26.02
C VAL A 164 13.09 -4.99 24.78
N LEU A 165 13.73 -4.52 23.71
CA LEU A 165 13.93 -5.28 22.50
C LEU A 165 15.37 -5.81 22.48
N HIS A 166 15.52 -7.12 22.22
CA HIS A 166 16.81 -7.76 22.00
C HIS A 166 16.96 -8.07 20.51
N ILE A 167 17.99 -7.51 19.90
CA ILE A 167 18.24 -7.59 18.46
C ILE A 167 19.61 -8.22 18.25
N THR A 168 19.66 -9.34 17.52
CA THR A 168 20.91 -9.94 17.08
C THR A 168 21.06 -9.74 15.59
N LEU A 169 21.97 -8.85 15.19
CA LEU A 169 22.28 -8.55 13.79
C LEU A 169 23.18 -9.64 13.20
N ASN A 170 23.07 -9.87 11.91
CA ASN A 170 23.92 -10.81 11.20
C ASN A 170 25.34 -10.23 11.08
N GLU A 171 26.33 -10.90 11.67
CA GLU A 171 27.74 -10.46 11.66
C GLU A 171 28.36 -10.32 10.26
N LYS A 172 27.76 -10.96 9.24
CA LYS A 172 28.20 -10.82 7.83
C LYS A 172 27.63 -9.58 7.17
N ALA A 173 26.59 -8.98 7.75
CA ALA A 173 25.87 -7.89 7.13
C ALA A 173 26.71 -6.60 7.09
N LYS A 174 26.85 -6.03 5.90
CA LYS A 174 27.61 -4.80 5.65
C LYS A 174 26.97 -3.99 4.54
N PHE A 175 27.09 -2.70 4.62
CA PHE A 175 26.88 -1.85 3.46
C PHE A 175 27.96 -2.07 2.40
N ASN A 176 27.69 -1.72 1.17
CA ASN A 176 28.61 -2.00 0.06
C ASN A 176 29.95 -1.22 0.11
N ASP A 177 30.02 -0.12 0.86
CA ASP A 177 31.26 0.59 1.14
C ASP A 177 32.15 -0.13 2.18
N GLY A 178 31.59 -1.17 2.84
CA GLY A 178 32.26 -1.97 3.85
C GLY A 178 31.88 -1.61 5.29
N THR A 179 31.07 -0.55 5.50
CA THR A 179 30.55 -0.18 6.83
C THR A 179 29.74 -1.34 7.39
N PRO A 180 29.99 -1.82 8.62
CA PRO A 180 29.21 -2.88 9.24
C PRO A 180 27.75 -2.47 9.44
N LEU A 181 26.84 -3.43 9.35
CA LEU A 181 25.50 -3.27 9.87
C LEU A 181 25.50 -3.65 11.35
N ASP A 182 25.64 -2.65 12.21
CA ASP A 182 25.77 -2.81 13.65
C ASP A 182 24.90 -1.77 14.42
N ILE A 183 25.15 -1.62 15.70
CA ILE A 183 24.45 -0.67 16.57
C ILE A 183 24.47 0.76 16.02
N GLU A 184 25.52 1.18 15.31
CA GLU A 184 25.61 2.55 14.76
C GLU A 184 24.58 2.76 13.63
N ALA A 185 24.29 1.73 12.84
CA ALA A 185 23.19 1.80 11.86
C ALA A 185 21.83 1.93 12.55
N LEU A 186 21.58 1.24 13.67
CA LEU A 186 20.33 1.37 14.43
C LEU A 186 20.21 2.75 15.10
N ARG A 187 21.30 3.28 15.65
CA ARG A 187 21.36 4.65 16.21
C ARG A 187 21.12 5.71 15.13
N ALA A 188 21.73 5.55 13.96
CA ALA A 188 21.50 6.42 12.81
C ALA A 188 20.03 6.39 12.36
N THR A 189 19.44 5.19 12.32
CA THR A 189 18.03 5.00 11.98
C THR A 189 17.12 5.70 12.97
N HIS A 190 17.35 5.51 14.28
CA HIS A 190 16.61 6.20 15.33
C HIS A 190 16.71 7.73 15.17
N LYS A 191 17.94 8.26 15.00
CA LYS A 191 18.17 9.69 14.82
C LYS A 191 17.36 10.26 13.64
N VAL A 192 17.38 9.58 12.50
CA VAL A 192 16.71 10.02 11.28
C VAL A 192 15.18 9.90 11.42
N LEU A 193 14.70 8.75 11.89
CA LEU A 193 13.26 8.46 11.91
C LEU A 193 12.52 9.03 13.13
N SER A 194 13.23 9.64 14.09
CA SER A 194 12.60 10.37 15.22
C SER A 194 12.36 11.86 14.92
N ASP A 195 12.91 12.41 13.83
CA ASP A 195 12.84 13.84 13.54
C ASP A 195 12.34 14.13 12.12
N ASN A 196 11.02 14.20 11.98
CA ASN A 196 10.38 14.47 10.69
C ASN A 196 10.57 15.92 10.19
N LYS A 197 10.93 16.84 11.05
CA LYS A 197 11.13 18.26 10.67
C LYS A 197 12.47 18.43 9.98
N THR A 198 13.53 17.88 10.58
CA THR A 198 14.90 17.99 10.05
C THR A 198 15.06 17.13 8.79
N TYR A 199 14.57 15.89 8.80
CA TYR A 199 14.77 14.93 7.70
C TYR A 199 13.64 14.91 6.67
N GLN A 200 12.57 15.67 6.88
CA GLN A 200 11.40 15.70 5.98
C GLN A 200 10.87 14.29 5.65
N ILE A 201 10.85 13.43 6.65
CA ILE A 201 10.24 12.10 6.56
C ILE A 201 8.73 12.19 6.74
N GLN A 202 8.02 11.15 6.31
CA GLN A 202 6.56 11.15 6.32
C GLN A 202 5.96 10.93 7.71
N SER A 203 6.63 10.14 8.54
CA SER A 203 6.17 9.80 9.89
C SER A 203 7.33 9.33 10.74
N THR A 204 7.27 9.65 12.01
CA THR A 204 8.20 9.15 13.01
C THR A 204 7.79 7.76 13.53
N GLY A 205 6.56 7.31 13.29
CA GLY A 205 6.06 6.02 13.79
C GLY A 205 6.27 5.85 15.29
N LEU A 206 6.86 4.72 15.69
CA LEU A 206 7.18 4.38 17.08
C LEU A 206 8.58 4.83 17.52
N TYR A 207 9.42 5.38 16.63
CA TYR A 207 10.80 5.75 16.95
C TYR A 207 10.94 6.76 18.10
N PRO A 208 10.04 7.76 18.31
CA PRO A 208 10.11 8.65 19.48
C PRO A 208 9.94 7.94 20.83
N ASN A 209 9.46 6.70 20.84
CA ASN A 209 9.32 5.91 22.05
C ASN A 209 10.61 5.16 22.45
N ILE A 210 11.65 5.18 21.62
CA ILE A 210 12.97 4.60 21.96
C ILE A 210 13.65 5.53 22.97
N GLU A 211 13.97 4.98 24.15
CA GLU A 211 14.68 5.69 25.21
C GLU A 211 16.19 5.53 25.12
N SER A 212 16.66 4.30 24.85
CA SER A 212 18.09 4.03 24.64
C SER A 212 18.33 2.91 23.65
N ILE A 213 19.53 2.94 23.03
CA ILE A 213 20.08 1.88 22.16
C ILE A 213 21.48 1.59 22.65
N GLU A 214 21.71 0.41 23.22
CA GLU A 214 22.92 0.01 23.93
C GLU A 214 23.47 -1.32 23.39
N GLU A 215 24.77 -1.53 23.50
CA GLU A 215 25.38 -2.83 23.21
C GLU A 215 25.00 -3.86 24.27
N ASP A 216 24.66 -5.08 23.83
CA ASP A 216 24.45 -6.24 24.68
C ASP A 216 25.59 -7.25 24.50
N GLY A 217 26.80 -6.84 24.91
CA GLY A 217 28.03 -7.64 24.83
C GLY A 217 28.80 -7.51 23.51
N SER A 218 28.20 -7.06 22.42
CA SER A 218 28.88 -6.75 21.15
C SER A 218 28.09 -5.74 20.32
N ALA A 219 28.74 -5.12 19.34
CA ALA A 219 28.10 -4.15 18.45
C ALA A 219 26.98 -4.74 17.57
N THR A 220 26.91 -6.06 17.40
CA THR A 220 25.86 -6.77 16.66
C THR A 220 24.76 -7.33 17.56
N ARG A 221 24.93 -7.29 18.88
CA ARG A 221 23.91 -7.62 19.86
C ARG A 221 23.45 -6.35 20.54
N VAL A 222 22.21 -5.95 20.29
CA VAL A 222 21.71 -4.63 20.65
C VAL A 222 20.50 -4.76 21.56
N LYS A 223 20.51 -3.99 22.64
CA LYS A 223 19.41 -3.82 23.55
C LYS A 223 18.77 -2.45 23.31
N VAL A 224 17.48 -2.42 23.01
CA VAL A 224 16.71 -1.19 22.83
C VAL A 224 15.67 -1.09 23.95
N THR A 225 15.76 -0.05 24.75
CA THR A 225 14.78 0.22 25.83
C THR A 225 13.73 1.20 25.33
N MET A 226 12.46 0.86 25.54
CA MET A 226 11.33 1.70 25.18
C MET A 226 10.84 2.51 26.39
N SER A 227 10.47 3.77 26.18
CA SER A 227 9.90 4.66 27.21
C SER A 227 8.46 4.28 27.58
N LYS A 228 7.76 3.60 26.67
CA LYS A 228 6.43 3.01 26.86
C LYS A 228 6.26 1.78 25.97
N PRO A 229 5.36 0.84 26.27
CA PRO A 229 5.05 -0.27 25.37
C PRO A 229 4.71 0.22 23.97
N SER A 230 5.26 -0.45 22.95
CA SER A 230 5.18 -0.02 21.56
C SER A 230 5.05 -1.23 20.63
N TYR A 231 3.85 -1.46 20.13
CA TYR A 231 3.49 -2.56 19.24
C TYR A 231 2.79 -2.05 17.97
N PRO A 232 2.88 -2.76 16.85
CA PRO A 232 3.67 -3.99 16.64
C PRO A 232 5.17 -3.71 16.59
N ILE A 233 5.99 -4.59 17.17
CA ILE A 233 7.46 -4.39 17.22
C ILE A 233 8.11 -4.34 15.84
N ALA A 234 7.51 -4.98 14.85
CA ALA A 234 7.98 -4.98 13.47
C ALA A 234 7.82 -3.63 12.75
N SER A 235 7.14 -2.64 13.35
CA SER A 235 7.17 -1.26 12.88
C SER A 235 8.52 -0.58 13.14
N LEU A 236 9.27 -1.07 14.15
CA LEU A 236 10.62 -0.58 14.43
C LEU A 236 11.65 -1.28 13.53
N PHE A 237 12.60 -0.53 13.05
CA PHE A 237 13.67 -1.00 12.14
C PHE A 237 13.13 -1.71 10.88
N SER A 238 11.88 -1.37 10.47
CA SER A 238 11.32 -1.69 9.15
C SER A 238 12.04 -0.93 8.03
N TYR A 239 12.84 0.05 8.38
CA TYR A 239 13.85 0.71 7.56
C TYR A 239 15.13 0.80 8.37
N VAL A 240 16.28 0.58 7.75
CA VAL A 240 17.59 0.82 8.39
C VAL A 240 18.43 1.66 7.45
N VAL A 241 19.02 2.72 7.99
CA VAL A 241 19.81 3.66 7.21
C VAL A 241 21.30 3.48 7.49
N HIS A 242 22.10 3.72 6.46
CA HIS A 242 23.54 3.87 6.63
C HIS A 242 23.84 5.11 7.52
N PRO A 243 24.87 5.09 8.41
CA PRO A 243 25.23 6.23 9.26
C PRO A 243 25.42 7.56 8.50
N LYS A 244 25.86 7.51 7.24
CA LYS A 244 25.98 8.70 6.36
C LYS A 244 24.64 9.45 6.19
N MET A 245 23.51 8.78 6.31
CA MET A 245 22.17 9.38 6.19
C MET A 245 21.84 10.33 7.36
N THR A 246 22.62 10.36 8.42
CA THR A 246 22.47 11.35 9.51
C THR A 246 22.97 12.75 9.14
N ASP A 247 23.68 12.88 8.05
CA ASP A 247 24.00 14.15 7.40
C ASP A 247 22.74 14.63 6.66
N THR A 248 22.19 15.74 7.10
CA THR A 248 20.88 16.25 6.63
C THR A 248 20.89 16.66 5.16
N ASP A 249 22.00 17.24 4.69
CA ASP A 249 22.12 17.59 3.27
C ASP A 249 22.23 16.32 2.41
N PHE A 250 23.03 15.35 2.84
CA PHE A 250 23.10 14.07 2.14
C PHE A 250 21.76 13.33 2.14
N PHE A 251 21.04 13.32 3.27
CA PHE A 251 19.71 12.69 3.36
C PHE A 251 18.72 13.29 2.35
N ALA A 252 18.70 14.62 2.23
CA ALA A 252 17.78 15.31 1.33
C ALA A 252 18.23 15.23 -0.15
N ASN A 253 19.53 15.43 -0.43
CA ASN A 253 20.05 15.72 -1.77
C ASN A 253 21.04 14.68 -2.30
N GLY A 254 21.65 13.87 -1.43
CA GLY A 254 22.75 12.96 -1.81
C GLY A 254 22.34 11.84 -2.77
N LEU A 255 21.06 11.51 -2.83
CA LEU A 255 20.49 10.47 -3.71
C LEU A 255 19.60 11.06 -4.83
N VAL A 256 19.62 12.38 -5.05
CA VAL A 256 18.87 13.03 -6.15
C VAL A 256 19.65 12.84 -7.45
N ASP A 257 19.01 12.20 -8.44
CA ASP A 257 19.59 11.77 -9.72
C ASP A 257 20.88 10.93 -9.59
N LYS A 258 21.07 10.31 -8.40
CA LYS A 258 22.25 9.51 -8.06
C LYS A 258 21.83 8.27 -7.24
N PRO A 259 21.24 7.24 -7.86
CA PRO A 259 21.04 5.97 -7.16
C PRO A 259 22.41 5.41 -6.79
N ASN A 260 22.71 5.39 -5.50
CA ASN A 260 24.02 5.02 -4.98
C ASN A 260 23.95 3.69 -4.24
N SER A 261 24.71 2.72 -4.68
CA SER A 261 24.81 1.41 -4.03
C SER A 261 25.84 1.34 -2.91
N ASP A 262 26.73 2.31 -2.73
CA ASP A 262 27.78 2.24 -1.69
C ASP A 262 27.16 2.19 -0.29
N TYR A 263 26.14 3.02 -0.05
CA TYR A 263 25.42 3.09 1.22
C TYR A 263 24.19 2.16 1.27
N ALA A 264 24.17 1.15 0.40
CA ALA A 264 23.10 0.18 0.26
C ALA A 264 23.59 -1.22 0.68
N ALA A 265 22.63 -2.10 0.95
CA ALA A 265 22.85 -3.53 1.11
C ALA A 265 21.68 -4.29 0.45
N GLY A 266 22.03 -5.17 -0.48
CA GLY A 266 21.03 -5.96 -1.21
C GLY A 266 21.66 -6.90 -2.24
N PRO A 267 20.83 -7.80 -2.82
CA PRO A 267 21.31 -8.83 -3.77
C PRO A 267 21.81 -8.27 -5.10
N PHE A 268 21.39 -7.06 -5.45
CA PHE A 268 21.88 -6.34 -6.64
C PHE A 268 22.56 -5.03 -6.22
N LYS A 269 23.28 -4.42 -7.15
CA LYS A 269 23.86 -3.09 -7.08
C LYS A 269 23.55 -2.32 -8.34
N VAL A 270 23.53 -1.00 -8.28
CA VAL A 270 23.38 -0.16 -9.48
C VAL A 270 24.54 -0.44 -10.43
N ALA A 271 24.25 -0.74 -11.69
CA ALA A 271 25.27 -0.97 -12.71
C ALA A 271 26.07 0.32 -12.98
N GLU A 272 27.30 0.18 -13.46
CA GLU A 272 28.07 1.32 -13.96
C GLU A 272 27.29 1.99 -15.11
N GLY A 273 27.03 3.30 -15.00
CA GLY A 273 26.16 4.01 -15.94
C GLY A 273 24.68 3.52 -15.94
N GLY A 274 24.29 2.77 -14.92
CA GLY A 274 22.97 2.13 -14.85
C GLY A 274 21.78 3.08 -14.67
N TRP A 275 22.01 4.33 -14.26
CA TRP A 275 20.97 5.36 -14.23
C TRP A 275 21.07 6.28 -15.43
N ASN A 276 20.00 6.35 -16.21
CA ASN A 276 19.82 7.31 -17.28
C ASN A 276 18.67 8.26 -16.94
N SER A 277 19.00 9.48 -16.51
CA SER A 277 18.02 10.47 -16.08
C SER A 277 17.18 11.05 -17.25
N THR A 278 17.65 10.95 -18.48
CA THR A 278 16.94 11.38 -19.69
C THR A 278 15.90 10.35 -20.11
N GLU A 279 16.29 9.09 -20.21
CA GLU A 279 15.40 7.98 -20.61
C GLU A 279 14.60 7.43 -19.43
N LYS A 280 14.91 7.88 -18.22
CA LYS A 280 14.30 7.38 -16.97
C LYS A 280 14.38 5.85 -16.88
N THR A 281 15.61 5.33 -17.00
CA THR A 281 15.90 3.91 -16.84
C THR A 281 16.90 3.68 -15.73
N LEU A 282 16.69 2.64 -14.92
CA LEU A 282 17.62 2.17 -13.91
C LEU A 282 17.95 0.70 -14.17
N THR A 283 19.23 0.39 -14.36
CA THR A 283 19.73 -0.98 -14.45
C THR A 283 20.54 -1.35 -13.22
N VAL A 284 20.22 -2.48 -12.62
CA VAL A 284 20.97 -3.07 -11.52
C VAL A 284 21.54 -4.41 -11.97
N THR A 285 22.73 -4.77 -11.43
CA THR A 285 23.45 -6.03 -11.70
C THR A 285 23.71 -6.76 -10.39
N ARG A 286 24.03 -8.06 -10.45
CA ARG A 286 24.39 -8.84 -9.25
C ARG A 286 25.40 -8.09 -8.39
N ASN A 287 25.19 -8.16 -7.09
CA ASN A 287 26.10 -7.58 -6.11
C ASN A 287 27.08 -8.66 -5.61
N ASP A 288 28.35 -8.57 -6.00
CA ASP A 288 29.37 -9.53 -5.59
C ASP A 288 29.75 -9.43 -4.10
N LYS A 289 29.33 -8.34 -3.43
CA LYS A 289 29.52 -8.14 -1.99
C LYS A 289 28.35 -8.70 -1.15
N TRP A 290 27.28 -9.16 -1.80
CA TRP A 290 26.13 -9.73 -1.14
C TRP A 290 26.48 -11.08 -0.50
N TRP A 291 26.15 -11.25 0.78
CA TRP A 291 26.46 -12.44 1.59
C TRP A 291 25.29 -13.45 1.65
N GLY A 292 24.10 -13.06 1.22
CA GLY A 292 22.91 -13.90 1.20
C GLY A 292 22.82 -14.78 -0.06
N GLU A 293 21.59 -15.23 -0.39
CA GLU A 293 21.35 -16.06 -1.56
C GLU A 293 21.75 -15.36 -2.86
N LYS A 294 22.59 -16.03 -3.67
CA LYS A 294 23.09 -15.46 -4.93
C LYS A 294 21.94 -15.30 -5.92
N PRO A 295 21.71 -14.09 -6.49
CA PRO A 295 20.67 -13.88 -7.48
C PRO A 295 20.80 -14.77 -8.73
N VAL A 296 19.67 -15.31 -9.21
CA VAL A 296 19.61 -16.08 -10.46
C VAL A 296 19.88 -15.19 -11.67
N LEU A 297 19.21 -14.02 -11.72
CA LEU A 297 19.35 -13.05 -12.81
C LEU A 297 20.72 -12.38 -12.83
N GLU A 298 21.21 -12.03 -14.02
CA GLU A 298 22.39 -11.18 -14.21
C GLU A 298 22.07 -9.72 -13.92
N SER A 299 20.91 -9.24 -14.39
CA SER A 299 20.51 -7.85 -14.24
C SER A 299 18.99 -7.66 -14.25
N ILE A 300 18.56 -6.53 -13.70
CA ILE A 300 17.18 -6.06 -13.77
C ILE A 300 17.20 -4.63 -14.30
N THR A 301 16.35 -4.33 -15.29
CA THR A 301 16.18 -2.97 -15.83
C THR A 301 14.75 -2.49 -15.55
N PHE A 302 14.65 -1.37 -14.85
CA PHE A 302 13.39 -0.66 -14.62
C PHE A 302 13.29 0.52 -15.59
N ARG A 303 12.15 0.66 -16.27
CA ARG A 303 11.88 1.75 -17.21
C ARG A 303 10.65 2.52 -16.75
N LEU A 304 10.75 3.84 -16.64
CA LEU A 304 9.59 4.69 -16.43
C LEU A 304 8.79 4.79 -17.73
N LEU A 305 7.62 4.17 -17.76
CA LEU A 305 6.71 4.17 -18.90
C LEU A 305 5.27 4.42 -18.42
N ASP A 306 4.51 5.18 -19.20
CA ASP A 306 3.06 5.26 -19.00
C ASP A 306 2.37 3.94 -19.40
N THR A 307 1.13 3.74 -18.98
CA THR A 307 0.42 2.48 -19.21
C THR A 307 0.27 2.09 -20.68
N PRO A 308 -0.04 2.99 -21.64
CA PRO A 308 -0.03 2.68 -23.06
C PRO A 308 1.33 2.21 -23.57
N ALA A 309 2.41 2.90 -23.18
CA ALA A 309 3.77 2.52 -23.57
C ALA A 309 4.18 1.16 -22.97
N GLN A 310 3.80 0.87 -21.71
CA GLN A 310 4.05 -0.43 -21.08
C GLN A 310 3.43 -1.58 -21.88
N ARG A 311 2.18 -1.44 -22.34
CA ARG A 311 1.48 -2.45 -23.13
C ARG A 311 2.18 -2.72 -24.47
N SER A 312 2.49 -1.63 -25.19
CA SER A 312 3.19 -1.72 -26.46
C SER A 312 4.58 -2.36 -26.31
N ALA A 313 5.34 -1.95 -25.30
CA ALA A 313 6.67 -2.50 -25.01
C ALA A 313 6.60 -4.00 -24.64
N PHE A 314 5.59 -4.42 -23.86
CA PHE A 314 5.39 -5.84 -23.56
C PHE A 314 5.01 -6.65 -24.81
N ALA A 315 4.05 -6.16 -25.60
CA ALA A 315 3.63 -6.83 -26.83
C ALA A 315 4.78 -6.98 -27.85
N ASN A 316 5.71 -6.02 -27.88
CA ASN A 316 6.92 -6.05 -28.69
C ASN A 316 8.06 -6.89 -28.10
N GLY A 317 7.88 -7.46 -26.89
CA GLY A 317 8.93 -8.24 -26.20
C GLY A 317 10.05 -7.39 -25.58
N GLU A 318 9.81 -6.10 -25.34
CA GLU A 318 10.75 -5.20 -24.69
C GLU A 318 10.63 -5.24 -23.14
N LEU A 319 9.52 -5.75 -22.62
CA LEU A 319 9.27 -6.01 -21.20
C LEU A 319 8.96 -7.49 -20.98
N ASP A 320 9.22 -7.98 -19.76
CA ASP A 320 8.99 -9.39 -19.40
C ASP A 320 7.74 -9.57 -18.54
N ALA A 321 7.23 -8.49 -17.95
CA ALA A 321 5.96 -8.48 -17.23
C ALA A 321 5.32 -7.08 -17.26
N VAL A 322 3.98 -7.05 -17.17
CA VAL A 322 3.18 -5.81 -17.12
C VAL A 322 1.89 -6.02 -16.35
N ASN A 323 1.45 -5.02 -15.59
CA ASN A 323 0.16 -5.06 -14.90
C ASN A 323 -1.01 -5.02 -15.88
N ALA A 324 -2.02 -5.87 -15.65
CA ALA A 324 -3.22 -6.01 -16.48
C ALA A 324 -4.53 -5.93 -15.66
N ASN A 325 -4.53 -5.18 -14.56
CA ASN A 325 -5.67 -5.04 -13.62
C ASN A 325 -6.86 -4.25 -14.21
N VAL A 326 -6.71 -3.71 -15.42
CA VAL A 326 -7.72 -2.88 -16.10
C VAL A 326 -8.21 -3.62 -17.35
N VAL A 327 -9.52 -3.60 -17.58
CA VAL A 327 -10.16 -4.35 -18.68
C VAL A 327 -9.54 -4.04 -20.05
N SER A 328 -9.27 -2.78 -20.35
CA SER A 328 -8.65 -2.37 -21.61
C SER A 328 -7.27 -3.00 -21.80
N VAL A 329 -6.45 -2.99 -20.76
CA VAL A 329 -5.10 -3.60 -20.77
C VAL A 329 -5.18 -5.11 -20.91
N TYR A 330 -6.05 -5.75 -20.12
CA TYR A 330 -6.28 -7.19 -20.19
C TYR A 330 -6.64 -7.65 -21.61
N LYS A 331 -7.62 -6.98 -22.23
CA LYS A 331 -8.10 -7.28 -23.58
C LYS A 331 -7.04 -7.10 -24.67
N GLU A 332 -6.23 -6.08 -24.59
CA GLU A 332 -5.14 -5.84 -25.53
C GLU A 332 -4.06 -6.93 -25.47
N LEU A 333 -3.82 -7.49 -24.29
CA LEU A 333 -2.78 -8.47 -24.04
C LEU A 333 -3.23 -9.93 -24.20
N GLU A 334 -4.54 -10.21 -24.33
CA GLU A 334 -5.09 -11.59 -24.43
C GLU A 334 -4.44 -12.43 -25.54
N ASN A 335 -3.99 -11.81 -26.62
CA ASN A 335 -3.46 -12.49 -27.79
C ASN A 335 -1.93 -12.36 -27.95
N VAL A 336 -1.22 -11.85 -26.95
CA VAL A 336 0.25 -11.76 -27.00
C VAL A 336 0.84 -13.16 -26.93
N LYS A 337 1.64 -13.52 -27.95
CA LYS A 337 2.28 -14.84 -28.03
C LYS A 337 3.30 -15.01 -26.90
N ASN A 338 3.41 -16.23 -26.36
CA ASN A 338 4.33 -16.60 -25.29
C ASN A 338 4.13 -15.84 -23.97
N ALA A 339 2.97 -15.20 -23.79
CA ALA A 339 2.55 -14.58 -22.55
C ALA A 339 1.45 -15.39 -21.85
N GLU A 340 1.32 -15.18 -20.55
CA GLU A 340 0.25 -15.72 -19.72
C GLU A 340 -0.17 -14.70 -18.67
N PHE A 341 -1.44 -14.74 -18.28
CA PHE A 341 -1.94 -13.95 -17.15
C PHE A 341 -1.77 -14.74 -15.85
N ARG A 342 -1.12 -14.12 -14.88
CA ARG A 342 -1.00 -14.59 -13.51
C ARG A 342 -1.93 -13.74 -12.66
N GLN A 343 -3.03 -14.34 -12.26
CA GLN A 343 -4.11 -13.65 -11.58
C GLN A 343 -4.22 -14.13 -10.14
N GLY A 344 -3.94 -13.25 -9.21
CA GLY A 344 -4.08 -13.40 -7.77
C GLY A 344 -5.02 -12.35 -7.18
N GLN A 345 -4.97 -12.21 -5.86
CA GLN A 345 -5.69 -11.18 -5.12
C GLN A 345 -4.80 -9.94 -4.96
N ARG A 346 -5.36 -8.77 -5.14
CA ARG A 346 -4.69 -7.52 -4.83
C ARG A 346 -4.86 -7.18 -3.35
N LEU A 347 -3.79 -6.79 -2.70
CA LEU A 347 -3.81 -6.24 -1.33
C LEU A 347 -4.21 -4.76 -1.38
N PHE A 348 -5.52 -4.53 -1.48
CA PHE A 348 -6.05 -3.20 -1.73
C PHE A 348 -7.47 -3.07 -1.19
N ALA A 349 -7.80 -1.96 -0.56
CA ALA A 349 -9.15 -1.61 -0.17
C ALA A 349 -9.59 -0.38 -0.96
N GLY A 350 -10.44 -0.59 -1.95
CA GLY A 350 -10.91 0.43 -2.87
C GLY A 350 -12.38 0.76 -2.69
N GLY A 351 -12.72 2.02 -2.95
CA GLY A 351 -14.10 2.47 -2.78
C GLY A 351 -14.30 3.94 -3.06
N VAL A 352 -15.24 4.53 -2.33
CA VAL A 352 -15.52 5.96 -2.35
C VAL A 352 -15.04 6.57 -1.05
N VAL A 353 -14.19 7.59 -1.15
CA VAL A 353 -13.80 8.44 -0.03
C VAL A 353 -14.68 9.70 -0.07
N MET A 354 -15.22 10.07 1.09
CA MET A 354 -16.12 11.20 1.30
C MET A 354 -15.42 12.23 2.19
N ASN A 355 -15.25 13.44 1.67
CA ASN A 355 -14.52 14.51 2.36
C ASN A 355 -15.33 15.03 3.56
N PRO A 356 -14.86 14.88 4.79
CA PRO A 356 -15.59 15.33 5.97
C PRO A 356 -15.65 16.85 6.12
N VAL A 357 -14.79 17.58 5.41
CA VAL A 357 -14.77 19.06 5.41
C VAL A 357 -15.87 19.64 4.51
N LYS A 358 -16.23 18.92 3.44
CA LYS A 358 -17.18 19.40 2.40
C LYS A 358 -18.56 18.77 2.51
N VAL A 359 -18.63 17.51 2.92
CA VAL A 359 -19.88 16.73 2.99
C VAL A 359 -20.22 16.49 4.45
N ASP A 360 -21.38 16.93 4.90
CA ASP A 360 -21.78 16.77 6.29
C ASP A 360 -22.00 15.30 6.68
N THR A 361 -21.89 15.00 7.97
CA THR A 361 -21.96 13.62 8.49
C THR A 361 -23.28 12.91 8.14
N PRO A 362 -24.47 13.52 8.25
CA PRO A 362 -25.71 12.88 7.84
C PRO A 362 -25.74 12.47 6.37
N LEU A 363 -25.24 13.32 5.45
CA LEU A 363 -25.12 12.98 4.03
C LEU A 363 -24.15 11.81 3.84
N ARG A 364 -22.97 11.84 4.46
CA ARG A 364 -22.01 10.72 4.35
C ARG A 364 -22.59 9.40 4.87
N ARG A 365 -23.30 9.42 6.01
CA ARG A 365 -23.96 8.23 6.58
C ARG A 365 -25.07 7.71 5.67
N ALA A 366 -25.90 8.59 5.12
CA ALA A 366 -26.94 8.22 4.17
C ALA A 366 -26.35 7.61 2.88
N ILE A 367 -25.29 8.20 2.34
CA ILE A 367 -24.55 7.68 1.18
C ILE A 367 -23.99 6.30 1.49
N MET A 368 -23.29 6.13 2.61
CA MET A 368 -22.65 4.87 2.98
C MET A 368 -23.66 3.71 3.04
N VAL A 369 -24.81 3.89 3.69
CA VAL A 369 -25.82 2.84 3.83
C VAL A 369 -26.65 2.65 2.56
N GLY A 370 -26.83 3.72 1.78
CA GLY A 370 -27.70 3.77 0.61
C GLY A 370 -27.10 3.20 -0.67
N LEU A 371 -25.76 3.20 -0.80
CA LEU A 371 -25.09 2.75 -2.02
C LEU A 371 -25.26 1.25 -2.27
N ASP A 372 -25.50 0.90 -3.53
CA ASP A 372 -25.35 -0.47 -4.02
C ASP A 372 -23.88 -0.77 -4.30
N ARG A 373 -23.13 -1.12 -3.25
CA ARG A 373 -21.70 -1.41 -3.32
C ARG A 373 -21.41 -2.58 -4.26
N LYS A 374 -22.30 -3.61 -4.30
CA LYS A 374 -22.13 -4.77 -5.17
C LYS A 374 -22.24 -4.38 -6.64
N ALA A 375 -23.25 -3.58 -7.00
CA ALA A 375 -23.41 -3.10 -8.37
C ALA A 375 -22.25 -2.19 -8.82
N LEU A 376 -21.67 -1.40 -7.91
CA LEU A 376 -20.47 -0.61 -8.18
C LEU A 376 -19.25 -1.52 -8.44
N SER A 377 -19.02 -2.54 -7.61
CA SER A 377 -17.96 -3.54 -7.81
C SER A 377 -18.11 -4.29 -9.13
N ASP A 378 -19.33 -4.80 -9.43
CA ASP A 378 -19.62 -5.51 -10.67
C ASP A 378 -19.37 -4.63 -11.91
N THR A 379 -19.72 -3.34 -11.82
CA THR A 379 -19.44 -2.37 -12.89
C THR A 379 -17.95 -2.14 -13.08
N ARG A 380 -17.19 -2.07 -11.97
CA ARG A 380 -15.73 -1.83 -11.98
C ARG A 380 -14.95 -2.93 -12.70
N PHE A 381 -15.35 -4.18 -12.51
CA PHE A 381 -14.63 -5.35 -13.02
C PHE A 381 -15.30 -6.04 -14.20
N LYS A 382 -16.39 -5.45 -14.74
CA LYS A 382 -17.10 -6.00 -15.89
C LYS A 382 -16.16 -6.21 -17.09
N GLY A 383 -15.98 -7.47 -17.48
CA GLY A 383 -15.11 -7.85 -18.62
C GLY A 383 -13.73 -8.38 -18.22
N LEU A 384 -13.39 -8.38 -16.93
CA LEU A 384 -12.26 -9.17 -16.40
C LEU A 384 -12.77 -10.55 -15.96
N PRO A 385 -11.94 -11.60 -16.03
CA PRO A 385 -12.27 -12.94 -15.51
C PRO A 385 -12.10 -12.97 -13.97
N PHE A 386 -12.83 -12.07 -13.26
CA PHE A 386 -12.68 -11.85 -11.84
C PHE A 386 -14.04 -11.71 -11.16
N ASN A 387 -14.15 -12.31 -9.99
CA ASN A 387 -15.28 -12.16 -9.09
C ASN A 387 -14.76 -12.22 -7.65
N GLU A 388 -15.30 -11.39 -6.76
CA GLU A 388 -14.97 -11.38 -5.34
C GLU A 388 -16.22 -11.22 -4.49
N SER A 389 -16.17 -11.68 -3.23
CA SER A 389 -17.14 -11.28 -2.23
C SER A 389 -16.96 -9.80 -1.90
N LEU A 390 -18.08 -9.11 -1.64
CA LEU A 390 -18.05 -7.69 -1.33
C LEU A 390 -17.25 -7.44 -0.03
N PRO A 391 -16.12 -6.73 -0.09
CA PRO A 391 -15.33 -6.45 1.11
C PRO A 391 -15.99 -5.38 1.99
N GLY A 392 -15.73 -5.44 3.28
CA GLY A 392 -16.31 -4.53 4.27
C GLY A 392 -15.31 -3.91 5.25
N SER A 393 -14.00 -4.07 5.02
CA SER A 393 -12.95 -3.48 5.83
C SER A 393 -11.93 -2.73 4.97
N ARG A 394 -11.34 -1.66 5.53
CA ARG A 394 -10.19 -0.95 4.92
C ARG A 394 -8.86 -1.43 5.46
N ILE A 395 -8.87 -2.15 6.57
CA ILE A 395 -7.66 -2.54 7.30
C ILE A 395 -7.33 -4.02 7.14
N HIS A 396 -8.34 -4.87 6.98
CA HIS A 396 -8.14 -6.31 6.82
C HIS A 396 -8.70 -6.83 5.49
N MET A 397 -7.96 -7.74 4.87
CA MET A 397 -8.40 -8.44 3.68
C MET A 397 -9.41 -9.53 4.03
N PRO A 398 -10.38 -9.88 3.14
CA PRO A 398 -11.39 -10.89 3.43
C PRO A 398 -10.85 -12.29 3.76
N PHE A 399 -9.62 -12.59 3.43
CA PHE A 399 -8.96 -13.87 3.77
C PHE A 399 -8.18 -13.83 5.09
N SER A 400 -8.01 -12.64 5.70
CA SER A 400 -7.37 -12.50 7.01
C SER A 400 -8.19 -13.17 8.10
N GLU A 401 -7.53 -13.80 9.06
CA GLU A 401 -8.18 -14.33 10.26
C GLU A 401 -8.80 -13.23 11.15
N TYR A 402 -8.35 -11.98 10.98
CA TYR A 402 -8.85 -10.81 11.71
C TYR A 402 -9.98 -10.09 10.98
N TYR A 403 -10.35 -10.53 9.77
CA TYR A 403 -11.35 -9.81 8.98
C TYR A 403 -12.71 -9.72 9.66
N ALA A 404 -13.26 -8.50 9.66
CA ALA A 404 -14.67 -8.25 9.99
C ALA A 404 -15.28 -7.30 8.94
N ASP A 405 -16.55 -7.52 8.60
CA ASP A 405 -17.30 -6.56 7.77
C ASP A 405 -17.80 -5.43 8.66
N SER A 406 -17.17 -4.28 8.55
CA SER A 406 -17.48 -3.05 9.30
C SER A 406 -18.45 -2.12 8.56
N MET A 407 -18.84 -2.47 7.31
CA MET A 407 -19.75 -1.63 6.55
C MET A 407 -21.20 -1.74 7.08
N PRO A 408 -21.88 -0.61 7.29
CA PRO A 408 -23.29 -0.60 7.68
C PRO A 408 -24.17 -1.36 6.67
N GLN A 409 -25.00 -2.26 7.16
CA GLN A 409 -25.91 -3.08 6.37
C GLN A 409 -27.37 -2.63 6.58
N ALA A 410 -28.17 -2.61 5.52
CA ALA A 410 -29.59 -2.34 5.60
C ALA A 410 -30.36 -3.22 4.60
N ALA A 411 -31.47 -3.81 5.05
CA ALA A 411 -32.34 -4.62 4.19
C ALA A 411 -32.98 -3.78 3.06
N ASP A 412 -33.40 -2.55 3.38
CA ASP A 412 -33.81 -1.53 2.42
C ASP A 412 -32.86 -0.33 2.54
N ARG A 413 -31.87 -0.28 1.65
CA ARG A 413 -30.84 0.75 1.63
C ARG A 413 -31.41 2.16 1.41
N LYS A 414 -32.42 2.29 0.52
CA LYS A 414 -33.03 3.58 0.21
C LYS A 414 -33.85 4.11 1.40
N ALA A 415 -34.61 3.24 2.04
CA ALA A 415 -35.38 3.61 3.25
C ALA A 415 -34.45 3.98 4.42
N ALA A 416 -33.33 3.24 4.59
CA ALA A 416 -32.35 3.55 5.62
C ALA A 416 -31.65 4.91 5.38
N ALA A 417 -31.28 5.21 4.14
CA ALA A 417 -30.70 6.49 3.77
C ALA A 417 -31.69 7.64 3.98
N ALA A 418 -32.94 7.47 3.55
CA ALA A 418 -34.02 8.44 3.74
C ALA A 418 -34.22 8.76 5.24
N LYS A 419 -34.31 7.71 6.07
CA LYS A 419 -34.46 7.87 7.52
C LYS A 419 -33.32 8.68 8.14
N ILE A 420 -32.06 8.41 7.78
CA ILE A 420 -30.90 9.16 8.28
C ILE A 420 -31.01 10.65 7.92
N LEU A 421 -31.41 10.95 6.68
CA LEU A 421 -31.57 12.34 6.22
C LEU A 421 -32.71 13.05 6.96
N GLU A 422 -33.86 12.39 7.09
CA GLU A 422 -35.03 12.95 7.77
C GLU A 422 -34.77 13.20 9.25
N GLU A 423 -34.14 12.25 9.97
CA GLU A 423 -33.73 12.42 11.35
C GLU A 423 -32.72 13.56 11.54
N ALA A 424 -31.93 13.87 10.51
CA ALA A 424 -31.00 15.00 10.50
C ALA A 424 -31.66 16.33 10.09
N GLY A 425 -32.98 16.35 9.86
CA GLY A 425 -33.76 17.55 9.51
C GLY A 425 -33.76 17.88 8.02
N TYR A 426 -33.37 16.95 7.15
CA TYR A 426 -33.61 17.08 5.71
C TYR A 426 -35.05 16.74 5.38
N ALA A 427 -35.70 17.53 4.53
CA ALA A 427 -37.02 17.28 4.02
C ALA A 427 -36.99 17.08 2.51
N LYS A 428 -37.82 16.20 1.99
CA LYS A 428 -37.93 15.95 0.56
C LYS A 428 -38.64 17.11 -0.15
N SER A 429 -37.97 17.70 -1.15
CA SER A 429 -38.48 18.79 -1.99
C SER A 429 -38.34 18.39 -3.46
N GLY A 430 -39.44 17.94 -4.08
CA GLY A 430 -39.39 17.30 -5.39
C GLY A 430 -38.63 15.98 -5.36
N ASP A 431 -37.65 15.82 -6.24
CA ASP A 431 -36.85 14.60 -6.35
C ASP A 431 -35.73 14.52 -5.32
N PHE A 432 -35.38 15.64 -4.66
CA PHE A 432 -34.19 15.72 -3.80
C PHE A 432 -34.55 16.16 -2.37
N TYR A 433 -33.64 15.84 -1.45
CA TYR A 433 -33.69 16.34 -0.08
C TYR A 433 -33.12 17.76 0.00
N GLU A 434 -33.61 18.57 0.94
CA GLU A 434 -33.07 19.87 1.28
C GLU A 434 -33.19 20.15 2.78
N LYS A 435 -32.28 20.96 3.29
CA LYS A 435 -32.23 21.42 4.68
C LYS A 435 -31.86 22.90 4.72
N ASP A 436 -32.60 23.70 5.48
CA ASP A 436 -32.37 25.14 5.64
C ASP A 436 -32.33 25.89 4.28
N GLY A 437 -33.19 25.48 3.34
CA GLY A 437 -33.26 26.03 1.98
C GLY A 437 -32.08 25.64 1.08
N LYS A 438 -31.20 24.74 1.53
CA LYS A 438 -30.08 24.22 0.75
C LYS A 438 -30.34 22.78 0.33
N ARG A 439 -30.13 22.50 -0.94
CA ARG A 439 -30.28 21.17 -1.52
C ARG A 439 -29.19 20.23 -1.03
N ALA A 440 -29.54 19.00 -0.67
CA ALA A 440 -28.60 17.93 -0.47
C ALA A 440 -27.90 17.64 -1.81
N LYS A 441 -26.67 18.12 -1.97
CA LYS A 441 -25.88 18.01 -3.20
C LYS A 441 -24.48 17.51 -2.91
N VAL A 442 -23.97 16.61 -3.77
CA VAL A 442 -22.62 16.09 -3.66
C VAL A 442 -22.03 15.88 -5.07
N VAL A 443 -20.78 16.30 -5.26
CA VAL A 443 -20.04 16.18 -6.52
C VAL A 443 -19.14 14.95 -6.46
N VAL A 444 -19.21 14.12 -7.51
CA VAL A 444 -18.29 13.00 -7.73
C VAL A 444 -17.08 13.50 -8.51
N ASN A 445 -15.94 13.69 -7.84
CA ASN A 445 -14.69 14.10 -8.46
C ASN A 445 -14.00 12.89 -9.09
N ASN A 446 -13.87 12.86 -10.40
CA ASN A 446 -13.18 11.81 -11.13
C ASN A 446 -11.90 12.32 -11.79
N PHE A 447 -10.78 11.69 -11.46
CA PHE A 447 -9.45 12.04 -12.00
C PHE A 447 -8.93 11.02 -13.00
N SER A 448 -9.75 10.02 -13.37
CA SER A 448 -9.34 8.97 -14.30
C SER A 448 -9.81 9.26 -15.72
N GLU A 449 -8.92 9.02 -16.68
CA GLU A 449 -9.27 9.01 -18.10
C GLU A 449 -9.79 7.62 -18.58
N ASP A 450 -9.71 6.59 -17.76
CA ASP A 450 -10.24 5.26 -18.09
C ASP A 450 -11.76 5.26 -18.23
N ASN A 451 -12.27 4.68 -19.32
CA ASN A 451 -13.69 4.68 -19.63
C ASN A 451 -14.53 3.89 -18.63
N THR A 452 -13.97 2.86 -18.00
CA THR A 452 -14.65 2.08 -16.96
C THR A 452 -14.87 2.95 -15.73
N ILE A 453 -13.84 3.69 -15.31
CA ILE A 453 -13.92 4.61 -14.15
C ILE A 453 -14.84 5.79 -14.44
N LYS A 454 -14.80 6.36 -15.66
CA LYS A 454 -15.77 7.40 -16.08
C LYS A 454 -17.21 6.89 -16.00
N SER A 455 -17.45 5.64 -16.43
CA SER A 455 -18.78 5.02 -16.35
C SER A 455 -19.18 4.75 -14.90
N LEU A 456 -18.24 4.31 -14.08
CA LEU A 456 -18.45 4.09 -12.64
C LEU A 456 -18.81 5.40 -11.91
N ALA A 457 -18.15 6.52 -12.25
CA ALA A 457 -18.45 7.83 -11.68
C ALA A 457 -19.89 8.29 -12.02
N ARG A 458 -20.31 8.10 -13.26
CA ARG A 458 -21.69 8.40 -13.68
C ARG A 458 -22.70 7.49 -12.97
N PHE A 459 -22.36 6.22 -12.79
CA PHE A 459 -23.23 5.27 -12.10
C PHE A 459 -23.35 5.61 -10.61
N LEU A 460 -22.26 6.00 -9.94
CA LEU A 460 -22.30 6.51 -8.58
C LEU A 460 -23.18 7.75 -8.46
N SER A 461 -23.00 8.74 -9.34
CA SER A 461 -23.82 9.95 -9.38
C SER A 461 -25.31 9.62 -9.58
N GLN A 462 -25.65 8.62 -10.40
CA GLN A 462 -27.04 8.16 -10.55
C GLN A 462 -27.56 7.51 -9.27
N GLN A 463 -26.78 6.68 -8.59
CA GLN A 463 -27.20 6.10 -7.31
C GLN A 463 -27.47 7.18 -6.25
N LEU A 464 -26.64 8.23 -6.19
CA LEU A 464 -26.88 9.37 -5.29
C LEU A 464 -28.22 10.08 -5.59
N ARG A 465 -28.52 10.31 -6.86
CA ARG A 465 -29.82 10.87 -7.28
C ARG A 465 -30.99 9.96 -6.91
N ASP A 466 -30.82 8.65 -7.03
CA ASP A 466 -31.83 7.65 -6.62
C ASP A 466 -32.08 7.64 -5.10
N LEU A 467 -31.11 8.13 -4.30
CA LEU A 467 -31.25 8.37 -2.86
C LEU A 467 -31.86 9.73 -2.53
N GLY A 468 -32.17 10.55 -3.55
CA GLY A 468 -32.64 11.92 -3.36
C GLY A 468 -31.56 12.94 -3.04
N ILE A 469 -30.30 12.64 -3.36
CA ILE A 469 -29.15 13.53 -3.23
C ILE A 469 -28.76 14.02 -4.64
N GLU A 470 -28.84 15.33 -4.90
CA GLU A 470 -28.43 15.90 -6.18
C GLU A 470 -26.94 15.62 -6.39
N SER A 471 -26.57 15.15 -7.59
CA SER A 471 -25.19 14.81 -7.86
C SER A 471 -24.79 15.06 -9.32
N ASP A 472 -23.57 15.56 -9.51
CA ASP A 472 -22.90 15.73 -10.78
C ASP A 472 -21.52 15.07 -10.75
N VAL A 473 -20.95 14.81 -11.93
CA VAL A 473 -19.58 14.33 -12.07
C VAL A 473 -18.67 15.47 -12.52
N ASP A 474 -17.66 15.77 -11.70
CA ASP A 474 -16.59 16.69 -12.05
C ASP A 474 -15.40 15.88 -12.59
N GLN A 475 -15.20 15.93 -13.91
CA GLN A 475 -14.11 15.24 -14.59
C GLN A 475 -12.89 16.12 -14.65
N GLN A 476 -11.82 15.72 -13.97
CA GLN A 476 -10.56 16.45 -13.94
C GLN A 476 -9.39 15.62 -14.47
N PRO A 477 -8.31 16.26 -14.98
CA PRO A 477 -7.07 15.56 -15.31
C PRO A 477 -6.45 14.92 -14.07
N VAL A 478 -5.81 13.77 -14.23
CA VAL A 478 -5.11 13.07 -13.12
C VAL A 478 -4.03 13.93 -12.46
N SER A 479 -3.41 14.85 -13.20
CA SER A 479 -2.43 15.81 -12.67
C SER A 479 -2.99 16.74 -11.59
N ASN A 480 -4.31 16.93 -11.53
CA ASN A 480 -4.96 17.75 -10.51
C ASN A 480 -5.21 16.99 -9.20
N LEU A 481 -5.16 15.65 -9.22
CA LEU A 481 -5.50 14.84 -8.06
C LEU A 481 -4.77 15.31 -6.79
N GLY A 482 -3.44 15.34 -6.82
CA GLY A 482 -2.64 15.73 -5.67
C GLY A 482 -2.99 17.11 -5.11
N LYS A 483 -3.22 18.09 -6.01
CA LYS A 483 -3.63 19.44 -5.64
C LYS A 483 -5.00 19.45 -4.96
N VAL A 484 -5.99 18.81 -5.59
CA VAL A 484 -7.38 18.82 -5.10
C VAL A 484 -7.49 18.08 -3.78
N MET A 485 -6.80 16.94 -3.63
CA MET A 485 -6.79 16.18 -2.38
C MET A 485 -6.09 16.95 -1.26
N SER A 486 -4.91 17.53 -1.52
CA SER A 486 -4.17 18.32 -0.52
C SER A 486 -4.90 19.59 -0.09
N ALA A 487 -5.62 20.25 -1.02
CA ALA A 487 -6.44 21.41 -0.72
C ALA A 487 -7.80 21.06 -0.10
N LYS A 488 -8.14 19.75 0.04
CA LYS A 488 -9.44 19.28 0.54
C LYS A 488 -10.62 19.84 -0.27
N GLU A 489 -10.44 19.95 -1.58
CA GLU A 489 -11.43 20.52 -2.50
C GLU A 489 -12.38 19.46 -3.10
N HIS A 490 -12.05 18.17 -3.01
CA HIS A 490 -12.94 17.09 -3.43
C HIS A 490 -14.15 16.95 -2.49
N GLU A 491 -15.23 16.34 -2.98
CA GLU A 491 -16.37 15.93 -2.15
C GLU A 491 -16.45 14.40 -2.06
N LEU A 492 -16.66 13.70 -3.18
CA LEU A 492 -16.56 12.25 -3.29
C LEU A 492 -15.55 11.87 -4.36
N SER A 493 -14.69 10.89 -4.09
CA SER A 493 -13.72 10.38 -5.08
C SER A 493 -13.53 8.88 -4.96
N PHE A 494 -13.29 8.21 -6.10
CA PHE A 494 -12.84 6.82 -6.11
C PHE A 494 -11.37 6.76 -5.69
N ILE A 495 -11.14 6.26 -4.49
CA ILE A 495 -9.81 6.14 -3.92
C ILE A 495 -9.70 4.79 -3.22
N GLY A 496 -8.52 4.22 -3.27
CA GLY A 496 -8.20 3.03 -2.51
C GLY A 496 -6.79 3.09 -1.94
N TYR A 497 -6.53 2.19 -1.03
CA TYR A 497 -5.28 2.12 -0.29
C TYR A 497 -4.73 0.70 -0.31
N SER A 498 -3.41 0.57 -0.43
CA SER A 498 -2.76 -0.73 -0.30
C SER A 498 -2.84 -1.21 1.16
N VAL A 499 -3.14 -2.49 1.33
CA VAL A 499 -3.06 -3.20 2.60
C VAL A 499 -1.73 -3.95 2.60
N ASN A 500 -0.72 -3.42 3.28
CA ASN A 500 0.65 -3.94 3.22
C ASN A 500 1.00 -4.84 4.40
N SER A 501 0.07 -5.04 5.32
CA SER A 501 0.21 -5.85 6.52
C SER A 501 -1.11 -6.48 6.90
N ASP A 502 -1.07 -7.64 7.52
CA ASP A 502 -2.24 -8.27 8.14
C ASP A 502 -2.52 -7.72 9.55
N ASP A 503 -1.61 -6.95 10.16
CA ASP A 503 -1.87 -6.18 11.38
C ASP A 503 -2.46 -4.81 11.05
N GLY A 504 -3.66 -4.57 11.53
CA GLY A 504 -4.44 -3.36 11.23
C GLY A 504 -4.06 -2.12 12.02
N THR A 505 -3.13 -2.19 12.98
CA THR A 505 -2.87 -1.13 13.98
C THR A 505 -2.59 0.23 13.35
N GLU A 506 -1.63 0.27 12.47
CA GLU A 506 -1.27 1.54 11.83
C GLU A 506 -2.30 1.98 10.78
N GLY A 507 -2.90 1.03 10.07
CA GLY A 507 -4.03 1.31 9.18
C GLY A 507 -5.17 1.97 9.94
N THR A 508 -5.48 1.47 11.13
CA THR A 508 -6.51 2.04 12.02
C THR A 508 -6.18 3.48 12.39
N LYS A 509 -4.94 3.77 12.82
CA LYS A 509 -4.50 5.15 13.05
C LYS A 509 -4.63 5.99 11.80
N GLN A 510 -4.15 5.46 10.68
CA GLN A 510 -4.17 6.17 9.40
C GLN A 510 -5.56 6.59 8.96
N PHE A 511 -6.55 5.72 9.11
CA PHE A 511 -7.86 5.93 8.50
C PHE A 511 -8.89 6.52 9.47
N TYR A 512 -8.63 6.46 10.79
CA TYR A 512 -9.67 6.76 11.78
C TYR A 512 -9.26 7.77 12.85
N SER A 513 -7.96 8.14 12.99
CA SER A 513 -7.58 9.23 13.88
C SER A 513 -8.02 10.59 13.33
N ARG A 514 -8.42 11.52 14.21
CA ARG A 514 -8.77 12.90 13.80
C ARG A 514 -7.60 13.61 13.12
N GLU A 515 -6.38 13.38 13.62
CA GLU A 515 -5.17 13.97 13.05
C GLU A 515 -5.00 13.61 11.57
N ASP A 516 -5.24 12.35 11.25
CA ASP A 516 -4.93 11.78 9.95
C ASP A 516 -6.14 11.76 9.00
N ASN A 517 -7.36 12.06 9.49
CA ASN A 517 -8.61 11.97 8.74
C ASN A 517 -9.39 13.30 8.75
N ASP A 518 -8.68 14.41 8.59
CA ASP A 518 -9.26 15.75 8.40
C ASP A 518 -10.24 16.19 9.52
N GLY A 519 -9.99 15.74 10.74
CA GLY A 519 -10.80 16.05 11.91
C GLY A 519 -12.03 15.14 12.07
N ALA A 520 -12.29 14.20 11.15
CA ALA A 520 -13.36 13.23 11.33
C ALA A 520 -12.94 12.15 12.34
N GLY A 521 -13.68 12.07 13.43
CA GLY A 521 -13.41 11.19 14.55
C GLY A 521 -13.82 11.85 15.88
N SER A 522 -13.54 11.17 16.99
CA SER A 522 -13.80 11.66 18.33
C SER A 522 -12.56 11.48 19.23
N GLU A 523 -12.55 12.16 20.39
CA GLU A 523 -11.50 11.95 21.40
C GLU A 523 -11.49 10.51 21.91
N GLU A 524 -12.65 9.88 21.96
CA GLU A 524 -12.79 8.48 22.34
C GLU A 524 -12.08 7.56 21.34
N ILE A 525 -12.31 7.77 20.02
CA ILE A 525 -11.64 6.99 18.98
C ILE A 525 -10.13 7.22 19.01
N ASP A 526 -9.66 8.47 19.17
CA ASP A 526 -8.23 8.74 19.29
C ASP A 526 -7.60 8.04 20.50
N ALA A 527 -8.29 8.02 21.64
CA ALA A 527 -7.84 7.31 22.84
C ALA A 527 -7.78 5.78 22.62
N MET A 528 -8.79 5.20 21.95
CA MET A 528 -8.78 3.78 21.56
C MET A 528 -7.61 3.46 20.62
N ILE A 529 -7.30 4.35 19.67
CA ILE A 529 -6.17 4.20 18.74
C ILE A 529 -4.83 4.25 19.47
N GLU A 530 -4.66 5.19 20.40
CA GLU A 530 -3.42 5.27 21.21
C GLU A 530 -3.21 4.01 22.05
N GLU A 531 -4.29 3.42 22.58
CA GLU A 531 -4.23 2.18 23.35
C GLU A 531 -3.75 1.00 22.50
N LEU A 532 -4.09 0.92 21.19
CA LEU A 532 -3.65 -0.16 20.30
C LEU A 532 -2.14 -0.39 20.35
N PHE A 533 -1.38 0.70 20.39
CA PHE A 533 0.08 0.64 20.38
C PHE A 533 0.68 0.10 21.70
N SER A 534 -0.13 -0.12 22.74
CA SER A 534 0.31 -0.72 24.00
C SER A 534 -0.08 -2.20 24.14
N ILE A 535 -0.90 -2.74 23.26
CA ILE A 535 -1.40 -4.12 23.32
C ILE A 535 -0.39 -5.05 22.63
N GLU A 536 0.20 -5.98 23.39
CA GLU A 536 1.18 -6.95 22.90
C GLU A 536 0.53 -8.04 22.05
N ASP A 537 -0.59 -8.60 22.51
CA ASP A 537 -1.29 -9.67 21.80
C ASP A 537 -1.85 -9.17 20.47
N ALA A 538 -1.36 -9.73 19.36
CA ALA A 538 -1.73 -9.32 18.02
C ALA A 538 -3.22 -9.54 17.73
N LYS A 539 -3.80 -10.62 18.26
CA LYS A 539 -5.22 -10.92 18.04
C LYS A 539 -6.11 -9.93 18.79
N GLU A 540 -5.81 -9.66 20.04
CA GLU A 540 -6.53 -8.67 20.84
C GLU A 540 -6.45 -7.29 20.16
N ARG A 541 -5.26 -6.89 19.73
CA ARG A 541 -5.01 -5.62 19.04
C ARG A 541 -5.81 -5.50 17.75
N ASN A 542 -5.83 -6.55 16.91
CA ASN A 542 -6.58 -6.54 15.65
C ASN A 542 -8.10 -6.59 15.85
N LEU A 543 -8.60 -7.28 16.87
CA LEU A 543 -10.01 -7.22 17.22
C LEU A 543 -10.43 -5.81 17.64
N LYS A 544 -9.58 -5.11 18.39
CA LYS A 544 -9.82 -3.71 18.76
C LYS A 544 -9.74 -2.77 17.56
N CYS A 545 -8.88 -3.04 16.58
CA CYS A 545 -8.88 -2.32 15.30
C CYS A 545 -10.25 -2.41 14.59
N ASN A 546 -10.87 -3.60 14.57
CA ASN A 546 -12.20 -3.78 14.00
C ASN A 546 -13.29 -3.01 14.74
N GLU A 547 -13.21 -2.94 16.08
CA GLU A 547 -14.13 -2.15 16.90
C GLU A 547 -14.04 -0.67 16.55
N ILE A 548 -12.83 -0.14 16.43
CA ILE A 548 -12.57 1.25 16.03
C ILE A 548 -13.07 1.51 14.61
N GLU A 549 -12.75 0.64 13.66
CA GLU A 549 -13.21 0.75 12.28
C GLU A 549 -14.73 0.82 12.22
N LYS A 550 -15.42 -0.14 12.86
CA LYS A 550 -16.88 -0.20 12.90
C LYS A 550 -17.49 1.06 13.50
N LYS A 551 -17.01 1.48 14.68
CA LYS A 551 -17.46 2.69 15.35
C LYS A 551 -17.29 3.93 14.45
N HIS A 552 -16.13 4.09 13.85
CA HIS A 552 -15.87 5.22 12.95
C HIS A 552 -16.74 5.19 11.70
N MET A 553 -16.97 4.00 11.10
CA MET A 553 -17.83 3.85 9.94
C MET A 553 -19.28 4.22 10.25
N GLU A 554 -19.80 3.81 11.41
CA GLU A 554 -21.16 4.12 11.85
C GLU A 554 -21.37 5.61 12.20
N GLU A 555 -20.37 6.24 12.83
CA GLU A 555 -20.48 7.61 13.34
C GLU A 555 -20.07 8.68 12.33
N PHE A 556 -18.98 8.46 11.59
CA PHE A 556 -18.35 9.49 10.75
C PHE A 556 -18.42 9.22 9.25
N ALA A 557 -18.50 7.96 8.83
CA ALA A 557 -18.74 7.55 7.46
C ALA A 557 -17.85 8.25 6.41
N THR A 558 -16.54 8.24 6.58
CA THR A 558 -15.62 8.93 5.64
C THR A 558 -15.27 8.13 4.40
N SER A 559 -15.61 6.84 4.36
CA SER A 559 -15.36 6.01 3.17
C SER A 559 -16.27 4.79 3.11
N SER A 560 -16.60 4.37 1.89
CA SER A 560 -17.35 3.13 1.60
C SER A 560 -16.50 2.22 0.74
N VAL A 561 -16.05 1.08 1.30
CA VAL A 561 -15.27 0.06 0.58
C VAL A 561 -16.22 -0.82 -0.23
N PHE A 562 -15.88 -1.14 -1.48
CA PHE A 562 -16.68 -2.05 -2.30
C PHE A 562 -15.87 -2.97 -3.21
N TYR A 563 -14.54 -2.91 -3.18
CA TYR A 563 -13.69 -3.86 -3.88
C TYR A 563 -12.28 -3.96 -3.28
N ASN A 564 -11.66 -5.11 -3.43
CA ASN A 564 -10.22 -5.31 -3.30
C ASN A 564 -9.58 -5.42 -4.69
N GLY A 565 -10.24 -6.13 -5.59
CA GLY A 565 -9.86 -6.29 -6.98
C GLY A 565 -8.79 -7.35 -7.22
N PRO A 566 -8.59 -7.71 -8.50
CA PRO A 566 -7.56 -8.67 -8.87
C PRO A 566 -6.17 -8.04 -8.89
N GLN A 567 -5.15 -8.86 -8.62
CA GLN A 567 -3.79 -8.61 -9.07
C GLN A 567 -3.57 -9.45 -10.32
N ILE A 568 -3.60 -8.84 -11.49
CA ILE A 568 -3.37 -9.50 -12.77
C ILE A 568 -2.06 -9.00 -13.35
N VAL A 569 -1.10 -9.91 -13.54
CA VAL A 569 0.18 -9.61 -14.18
C VAL A 569 0.29 -10.47 -15.46
N CYS A 570 0.43 -9.83 -16.60
CA CYS A 570 0.76 -10.50 -17.84
C CYS A 570 2.28 -10.68 -17.91
N CYS A 571 2.75 -11.92 -17.92
CA CYS A 571 4.17 -12.29 -17.89
C CYS A 571 4.56 -13.08 -19.13
N GLN A 572 5.84 -13.03 -19.52
CA GLN A 572 6.41 -14.05 -20.40
C GLN A 572 6.28 -15.42 -19.70
N LYS A 573 5.86 -16.47 -20.44
CA LYS A 573 5.58 -17.80 -19.86
C LYS A 573 6.76 -18.42 -19.14
N ASN A 574 7.98 -18.19 -19.63
CA ASN A 574 9.20 -18.72 -19.06
C ASN A 574 9.74 -17.90 -17.88
N LEU A 575 9.15 -16.76 -17.53
CA LEU A 575 9.50 -16.02 -16.31
C LEU A 575 8.98 -16.80 -15.09
N ALA A 576 9.83 -17.09 -14.14
CA ALA A 576 9.52 -17.86 -12.94
C ALA A 576 9.70 -17.03 -11.68
N ASN A 577 8.96 -17.35 -10.64
CA ASN A 577 8.96 -16.72 -9.33
C ASN A 577 8.64 -15.20 -9.37
N TYR A 578 7.82 -14.80 -10.36
CA TYR A 578 7.34 -13.43 -10.51
C TYR A 578 5.88 -13.42 -11.00
N GLY A 579 5.05 -12.47 -10.56
CA GLY A 579 3.66 -12.37 -11.01
C GLY A 579 2.74 -11.69 -10.01
N ALA A 580 1.60 -12.30 -9.70
CA ALA A 580 0.69 -11.81 -8.68
C ALA A 580 1.15 -12.32 -7.32
N PHE A 581 1.79 -11.45 -6.59
CA PHE A 581 2.21 -11.64 -5.20
C PHE A 581 1.10 -11.21 -4.23
N LEU A 582 1.21 -11.63 -2.99
CA LEU A 582 0.55 -11.04 -1.83
C LEU A 582 1.57 -10.25 -1.00
N PHE A 583 1.72 -10.58 0.30
CA PHE A 583 2.62 -9.87 1.21
C PHE A 583 4.11 -10.14 0.93
N ASP A 584 4.42 -11.19 0.17
CA ASP A 584 5.77 -11.56 -0.24
C ASP A 584 6.27 -10.84 -1.52
N ASP A 585 5.61 -9.76 -1.95
CA ASP A 585 6.04 -8.95 -3.10
C ASP A 585 7.50 -8.50 -2.90
N PRO A 586 8.37 -8.65 -3.93
CA PRO A 586 9.78 -8.25 -3.85
C PRO A 586 10.02 -6.81 -3.40
N GLN A 587 9.04 -5.92 -3.53
CA GLN A 587 9.12 -4.57 -3.00
C GLN A 587 9.19 -4.54 -1.46
N TYR A 588 8.50 -5.47 -0.79
CA TYR A 588 8.40 -5.58 0.67
C TYR A 588 9.20 -6.77 1.21
N ASN A 589 9.58 -7.70 0.35
CA ASN A 589 10.47 -8.82 0.64
C ASN A 589 11.63 -8.87 -0.36
N PRO A 590 12.63 -7.99 -0.23
CA PRO A 590 13.71 -7.85 -1.21
C PRO A 590 14.53 -9.11 -1.45
N SER A 591 14.60 -10.04 -0.50
CA SER A 591 15.25 -11.35 -0.69
C SER A 591 14.63 -12.15 -1.85
N ALA A 592 13.34 -11.91 -2.17
CA ALA A 592 12.67 -12.55 -3.30
C ALA A 592 13.30 -12.21 -4.65
N TRP A 593 13.95 -11.05 -4.81
CA TRP A 593 14.64 -10.69 -6.04
C TRP A 593 15.73 -11.71 -6.44
N SER A 594 16.35 -12.37 -5.46
CA SER A 594 17.39 -13.38 -5.72
C SER A 594 16.85 -14.64 -6.41
N ARG A 595 15.56 -14.93 -6.24
CA ARG A 595 14.91 -16.17 -6.68
C ARG A 595 14.17 -16.05 -8.02
N ILE A 596 14.03 -14.83 -8.53
CA ILE A 596 13.40 -14.59 -9.84
C ILE A 596 14.35 -15.00 -10.94
N GLY A 597 13.81 -15.67 -11.98
CA GLY A 597 14.60 -16.10 -13.12
C GLY A 597 13.76 -16.61 -14.27
N PHE A 598 14.42 -17.22 -15.24
CA PHE A 598 13.75 -17.81 -16.41
C PHE A 598 13.92 -19.34 -16.42
N THR A 599 12.89 -20.07 -16.79
CA THR A 599 13.00 -21.49 -17.13
C THR A 599 13.62 -21.67 -18.53
N ASN A 600 14.07 -22.90 -18.83
CA ASN A 600 14.61 -23.25 -20.16
C ASN A 600 13.54 -23.19 -21.24
#